data_85f8c897fec28f5660eba77ae3700bfa
#
_entry.id   85f8c897fec28f5660eba77ae3700bfa
#
_cell.length_a   1.000
_cell.length_b   1.000
_cell.length_c   1.000
_cell.angle_alpha   90.00
_cell.angle_beta   90.00
_cell.angle_gamma   90.00
#
_symmetry.space_group_name_H-M   'P 1'
#
loop_
_entity.id
_entity.type
_entity.pdbx_description
1 polymer ?
#
loop_
_entity_poly.entity_id
_entity_poly.type
_entity_poly.pdbx_seq_one_letter_code
_entity_poly.pdbx_strand_id
1 'polypeptide(L)'
;MSLERTDVLVVGGGLIGCALAAELAARGRAVTVIERAEPGAEASGAAAGMLAPQAEARGRDALFDLALESRSLYPAWVRTLEEETGIDVGYRRTGLLRCVFADSPPGSLAAQIAWQRAAGLAVGEWRADELAEEVGGRLSPEVAGAAFFPEEGMVDPRRLTRAAWLLAQRRGVRVQTGFAVLGFRIEGGVCRGVETETGMILADSIVDAAGAWAAFDLSLPLSVPVQPVRGQIVELRLRERPLETMVSCDDVYLVPRPDGSVLLGSTFEHVGFRKEVTAEAVERLIARAVRLVPELRSARFVTAWSGLRPGTPDGLPVLGGCRVPGLFFAAGHFRNGILLAPVTALAVADLLTEGAPRDLSPFSIERFSEVRRDGLVKDPPRRDFG
;
A
#
# COMPACT_ATOMS: atom_id res chain seq x y z
N MET A 1 26.72 24.83 -14.11
CA MET A 1 25.97 23.56 -14.20
C MET A 1 24.68 23.87 -14.93
N SER A 2 24.36 23.18 -16.04
CA SER A 2 23.05 23.33 -16.67
C SER A 2 21.98 22.83 -15.72
N LEU A 3 20.97 23.65 -15.42
CA LEU A 3 19.81 23.24 -14.66
C LEU A 3 19.14 22.09 -15.44
N GLU A 4 19.11 20.91 -14.86
CA GLU A 4 18.35 19.80 -15.45
C GLU A 4 16.85 20.15 -15.41
N ARG A 5 16.18 20.00 -16.53
CA ARG A 5 14.74 20.23 -16.64
C ARG A 5 14.05 18.95 -17.14
N THR A 6 12.91 18.68 -16.57
CA THR A 6 12.02 17.57 -16.94
C THR A 6 10.57 18.08 -16.96
N ASP A 7 9.66 17.40 -17.66
CA ASP A 7 8.24 17.78 -17.62
C ASP A 7 7.65 17.47 -16.24
N VAL A 8 7.92 16.24 -15.76
CA VAL A 8 7.41 15.77 -14.47
C VAL A 8 8.56 15.23 -13.62
N LEU A 9 8.65 15.73 -12.40
CA LEU A 9 9.55 15.22 -11.38
C LEU A 9 8.76 14.44 -10.32
N VAL A 10 9.12 13.18 -10.10
CA VAL A 10 8.52 12.32 -9.08
C VAL A 10 9.51 12.17 -7.94
N VAL A 11 9.10 12.55 -6.74
CA VAL A 11 9.87 12.41 -5.51
C VAL A 11 9.51 11.10 -4.82
N GLY A 12 10.44 10.15 -4.81
CA GLY A 12 10.28 8.82 -4.20
C GLY A 12 10.19 7.68 -5.22
N GLY A 13 11.14 6.75 -5.11
CA GLY A 13 11.26 5.53 -5.93
C GLY A 13 10.55 4.31 -5.31
N GLY A 14 9.48 4.52 -4.53
CA GLY A 14 8.58 3.46 -4.11
C GLY A 14 7.69 2.97 -5.24
N LEU A 15 6.87 1.94 -4.99
CA LEU A 15 5.96 1.38 -5.99
C LEU A 15 5.06 2.43 -6.65
N ILE A 16 4.51 3.35 -5.85
CA ILE A 16 3.61 4.42 -6.34
C ILE A 16 4.36 5.33 -7.33
N GLY A 17 5.53 5.83 -6.93
CA GLY A 17 6.32 6.73 -7.80
C GLY A 17 6.80 6.05 -9.07
N CYS A 18 7.25 4.79 -8.98
CA CYS A 18 7.70 4.02 -10.14
C CYS A 18 6.55 3.71 -11.12
N ALA A 19 5.38 3.30 -10.60
CA ALA A 19 4.21 3.03 -11.43
C ALA A 19 3.71 4.28 -12.15
N LEU A 20 3.62 5.41 -11.42
CA LEU A 20 3.26 6.70 -11.99
C LEU A 20 4.26 7.16 -13.06
N ALA A 21 5.55 7.07 -12.77
CA ALA A 21 6.60 7.48 -13.71
C ALA A 21 6.55 6.65 -15.00
N ALA A 22 6.37 5.34 -14.90
CA ALA A 22 6.22 4.46 -16.05
C ALA A 22 4.98 4.79 -16.89
N GLU A 23 3.86 5.14 -16.24
CA GLU A 23 2.62 5.53 -16.91
C GLU A 23 2.77 6.88 -17.63
N LEU A 24 3.35 7.88 -16.98
CA LEU A 24 3.60 9.20 -17.58
C LEU A 24 4.56 9.11 -18.79
N ALA A 25 5.60 8.29 -18.68
CA ALA A 25 6.53 8.07 -19.79
C ALA A 25 5.84 7.37 -20.96
N ALA A 26 4.94 6.41 -20.71
CA ALA A 26 4.12 5.80 -21.77
C ALA A 26 3.21 6.81 -22.50
N ARG A 27 2.86 7.91 -21.83
CA ARG A 27 2.10 9.04 -22.40
C ARG A 27 3.00 10.12 -23.03
N GLY A 28 4.29 9.83 -23.21
CA GLY A 28 5.25 10.71 -23.90
C GLY A 28 5.78 11.87 -23.06
N ARG A 29 5.62 11.85 -21.72
CA ARG A 29 6.18 12.87 -20.84
C ARG A 29 7.64 12.58 -20.52
N ALA A 30 8.49 13.59 -20.48
CA ALA A 30 9.84 13.48 -19.95
C ALA A 30 9.77 13.45 -18.42
N VAL A 31 10.13 12.31 -17.82
CA VAL A 31 9.99 12.07 -16.38
C VAL A 31 11.34 11.83 -15.73
N THR A 32 11.55 12.43 -14.57
CA THR A 32 12.67 12.13 -13.67
C THR A 32 12.13 11.64 -12.33
N VAL A 33 12.67 10.54 -11.81
CA VAL A 33 12.41 10.04 -10.44
C VAL A 33 13.65 10.30 -9.60
N ILE A 34 13.44 10.88 -8.41
CA ILE A 34 14.49 11.02 -7.40
C ILE A 34 14.17 10.09 -6.23
N GLU A 35 15.15 9.26 -5.86
CA GLU A 35 15.07 8.37 -4.73
C GLU A 35 16.32 8.54 -3.84
N ARG A 36 16.11 8.73 -2.53
CA ARG A 36 17.19 8.97 -1.58
C ARG A 36 18.08 7.75 -1.31
N ALA A 37 17.53 6.54 -1.54
CA ALA A 37 18.21 5.28 -1.27
C ALA A 37 18.01 4.32 -2.46
N GLU A 38 17.72 3.06 -2.16
CA GLU A 38 17.37 2.04 -3.15
C GLU A 38 15.84 2.06 -3.41
N PRO A 39 15.40 1.88 -4.67
CA PRO A 39 13.99 1.79 -5.00
C PRO A 39 13.26 0.72 -4.21
N GLY A 40 12.15 1.11 -3.60
CA GLY A 40 11.33 0.19 -2.83
C GLY A 40 11.86 -0.21 -1.46
N ALA A 41 12.95 0.40 -0.98
CA ALA A 41 13.58 0.06 0.31
C ALA A 41 12.69 0.28 1.54
N GLU A 42 11.62 1.06 1.41
CA GLU A 42 10.74 1.43 2.51
C GLU A 42 9.42 0.62 2.48
N ALA A 43 8.27 1.26 2.63
CA ALA A 43 6.96 0.61 2.76
C ALA A 43 6.65 -0.40 1.65
N SER A 44 7.07 -0.11 0.41
CA SER A 44 6.82 -0.99 -0.74
C SER A 44 7.51 -2.35 -0.60
N GLY A 45 8.78 -2.37 -0.21
CA GLY A 45 9.53 -3.61 -0.02
C GLY A 45 9.23 -4.34 1.29
N ALA A 46 8.62 -3.63 2.26
CA ALA A 46 8.26 -4.20 3.55
C ALA A 46 6.85 -4.80 3.58
N ALA A 47 6.01 -4.53 2.59
CA ALA A 47 4.62 -4.96 2.56
C ALA A 47 4.46 -6.48 2.41
N ALA A 48 3.33 -7.02 2.86
CA ALA A 48 2.99 -8.43 2.66
C ALA A 48 2.43 -8.73 1.26
N GLY A 49 1.90 -7.74 0.55
CA GLY A 49 1.43 -7.87 -0.82
C GLY A 49 0.00 -8.37 -0.99
N MET A 50 -0.83 -8.21 0.00
CA MET A 50 -2.27 -8.51 -0.10
C MET A 50 -2.97 -7.51 -1.01
N LEU A 51 -3.87 -8.01 -1.86
CA LEU A 51 -4.79 -7.26 -2.71
C LEU A 51 -6.21 -7.59 -2.24
N ALA A 52 -6.61 -7.00 -1.11
CA ALA A 52 -7.73 -7.48 -0.31
C ALA A 52 -8.73 -6.35 0.05
N PRO A 53 -9.32 -5.65 -0.94
CA PRO A 53 -10.27 -4.57 -0.67
C PRO A 53 -11.52 -5.02 0.07
N GLN A 54 -12.06 -6.20 -0.22
CA GLN A 54 -13.31 -6.68 0.39
C GLN A 54 -13.12 -7.15 1.83
N ALA A 55 -12.04 -7.89 2.09
CA ALA A 55 -11.78 -8.44 3.43
C ALA A 55 -11.49 -7.34 4.47
N GLU A 56 -10.88 -6.23 4.05
CA GLU A 56 -10.55 -5.10 4.93
C GLU A 56 -11.68 -4.05 5.05
N ALA A 57 -12.68 -4.09 4.17
CA ALA A 57 -13.75 -3.10 4.15
C ALA A 57 -14.78 -3.32 5.26
N ARG A 58 -15.12 -2.25 5.97
CA ARG A 58 -16.22 -2.22 6.96
C ARG A 58 -17.55 -1.70 6.37
N GLY A 59 -17.47 -1.05 5.21
CA GLY A 59 -18.59 -0.47 4.48
C GLY A 59 -18.11 0.07 3.15
N ARG A 60 -19.04 0.56 2.33
CA ARG A 60 -18.74 1.17 1.05
C ARG A 60 -18.42 2.65 1.24
N ASP A 61 -17.23 3.06 0.84
CA ASP A 61 -16.77 4.45 0.81
C ASP A 61 -15.90 4.69 -0.43
N ALA A 62 -15.42 5.92 -0.61
CA ALA A 62 -14.60 6.28 -1.77
C ALA A 62 -13.30 5.45 -1.86
N LEU A 63 -12.72 5.07 -0.73
CA LEU A 63 -11.53 4.21 -0.71
C LEU A 63 -11.85 2.81 -1.19
N PHE A 64 -12.98 2.26 -0.77
CA PHE A 64 -13.42 0.94 -1.19
C PHE A 64 -13.66 0.87 -2.69
N ASP A 65 -14.37 1.87 -3.26
CA ASP A 65 -14.63 1.95 -4.68
C ASP A 65 -13.32 2.08 -5.50
N LEU A 66 -12.39 2.94 -5.06
CA LEU A 66 -11.06 3.08 -5.65
C LEU A 66 -10.26 1.77 -5.56
N ALA A 67 -10.34 1.07 -4.45
CA ALA A 67 -9.63 -0.18 -4.21
C ALA A 67 -10.18 -1.34 -5.07
N LEU A 68 -11.50 -1.42 -5.27
CA LEU A 68 -12.12 -2.38 -6.20
C LEU A 68 -11.70 -2.11 -7.64
N GLU A 69 -11.71 -0.85 -8.05
CA GLU A 69 -11.23 -0.46 -9.37
C GLU A 69 -9.76 -0.85 -9.55
N SER A 70 -8.93 -0.54 -8.58
CA SER A 70 -7.51 -0.89 -8.63
C SER A 70 -7.29 -2.40 -8.75
N ARG A 71 -8.04 -3.21 -7.98
CA ARG A 71 -7.99 -4.67 -8.08
C ARG A 71 -8.34 -5.15 -9.50
N SER A 72 -9.33 -4.53 -10.14
CA SER A 72 -9.73 -4.89 -11.50
C SER A 72 -8.65 -4.60 -12.56
N LEU A 73 -7.77 -3.63 -12.31
CA LEU A 73 -6.65 -3.28 -13.19
C LEU A 73 -5.47 -4.25 -13.07
N TYR A 74 -5.34 -4.95 -11.94
CA TYR A 74 -4.18 -5.78 -11.65
C TYR A 74 -3.82 -6.80 -12.73
N PRO A 75 -4.77 -7.61 -13.28
CA PRO A 75 -4.43 -8.64 -14.27
C PRO A 75 -3.76 -8.08 -15.53
N ALA A 76 -4.24 -6.94 -16.02
CA ALA A 76 -3.68 -6.30 -17.21
C ALA A 76 -2.34 -5.61 -16.89
N TRP A 77 -2.27 -4.92 -15.76
CA TRP A 77 -1.07 -4.22 -15.33
C TRP A 77 0.09 -5.18 -15.04
N VAL A 78 -0.17 -6.29 -14.36
CA VAL A 78 0.82 -7.35 -14.11
C VAL A 78 1.33 -7.94 -15.41
N ARG A 79 0.44 -8.25 -16.35
CA ARG A 79 0.85 -8.75 -17.67
C ARG A 79 1.81 -7.80 -18.36
N THR A 80 1.51 -6.51 -18.39
CA THR A 80 2.41 -5.49 -18.96
C THR A 80 3.76 -5.47 -18.26
N LEU A 81 3.77 -5.54 -16.91
CA LEU A 81 5.01 -5.57 -16.14
C LEU A 81 5.85 -6.80 -16.48
N GLU A 82 5.25 -7.98 -16.53
CA GLU A 82 5.95 -9.24 -16.79
C GLU A 82 6.45 -9.33 -18.24
N GLU A 83 5.63 -8.95 -19.21
CA GLU A 83 6.01 -8.94 -20.64
C GLU A 83 7.12 -7.92 -20.91
N GLU A 84 7.02 -6.70 -20.39
CA GLU A 84 8.02 -5.67 -20.65
C GLU A 84 9.28 -5.82 -19.79
N THR A 85 9.27 -6.53 -18.66
CA THR A 85 10.44 -6.62 -17.77
C THR A 85 11.05 -8.01 -17.66
N GLY A 86 10.29 -9.05 -17.94
CA GLY A 86 10.68 -10.44 -17.70
C GLY A 86 10.65 -10.85 -16.22
N ILE A 87 10.08 -10.05 -15.35
CA ILE A 87 10.02 -10.32 -13.90
C ILE A 87 8.64 -10.87 -13.55
N ASP A 88 8.56 -12.15 -13.13
CA ASP A 88 7.37 -12.71 -12.49
C ASP A 88 7.14 -12.00 -11.15
N VAL A 89 6.06 -11.25 -11.03
CA VAL A 89 5.71 -10.50 -9.83
C VAL A 89 4.94 -11.34 -8.80
N GLY A 90 4.73 -12.61 -9.08
CA GLY A 90 4.06 -13.55 -8.18
C GLY A 90 2.58 -13.22 -7.95
N TYR A 91 1.91 -12.63 -8.93
CA TYR A 91 0.48 -12.34 -8.83
C TYR A 91 -0.35 -13.61 -8.82
N ARG A 92 -1.20 -13.76 -7.80
CA ARG A 92 -2.12 -14.89 -7.66
C ARG A 92 -3.45 -14.41 -7.11
N ARG A 93 -4.54 -14.84 -7.71
CA ARG A 93 -5.89 -14.64 -7.22
C ARG A 93 -6.38 -15.94 -6.58
N THR A 94 -6.01 -16.16 -5.33
CA THR A 94 -6.32 -17.37 -4.56
C THR A 94 -7.43 -17.18 -3.55
N GLY A 95 -7.98 -15.96 -3.48
CA GLY A 95 -8.94 -15.57 -2.47
C GLY A 95 -8.31 -15.31 -1.10
N LEU A 96 -9.18 -14.91 -0.17
CA LEU A 96 -8.86 -14.69 1.23
C LEU A 96 -9.98 -15.23 2.12
N LEU A 97 -9.60 -15.98 3.14
CA LEU A 97 -10.45 -16.39 4.24
C LEU A 97 -10.32 -15.42 5.40
N ARG A 98 -11.40 -14.75 5.76
CA ARG A 98 -11.48 -14.00 7.00
C ARG A 98 -12.19 -14.85 8.05
N CYS A 99 -11.40 -15.45 8.93
CA CYS A 99 -11.87 -16.34 9.98
C CYS A 99 -12.34 -15.56 11.21
N VAL A 100 -13.22 -16.18 11.99
CA VAL A 100 -13.59 -15.75 13.34
C VAL A 100 -13.45 -16.93 14.29
N PHE A 101 -12.98 -16.67 15.49
CA PHE A 101 -12.97 -17.65 16.57
C PHE A 101 -14.32 -17.71 17.28
N ALA A 102 -14.56 -18.76 18.04
CA ALA A 102 -15.79 -18.92 18.82
C ALA A 102 -15.96 -17.83 19.91
N ASP A 103 -14.86 -17.24 20.36
CA ASP A 103 -14.82 -16.15 21.34
C ASP A 103 -14.82 -14.74 20.71
N SER A 104 -14.87 -14.65 19.37
CA SER A 104 -14.96 -13.35 18.66
C SER A 104 -16.33 -12.68 18.89
N PRO A 105 -16.41 -11.33 18.83
CA PRO A 105 -17.68 -10.62 18.96
C PRO A 105 -18.73 -11.14 17.98
N PRO A 106 -19.97 -11.43 18.44
CA PRO A 106 -21.01 -11.99 17.58
C PRO A 106 -21.41 -10.99 16.48
N GLY A 107 -21.69 -11.50 15.27
CA GLY A 107 -22.29 -10.73 14.17
C GLY A 107 -21.33 -9.92 13.30
N SER A 108 -20.05 -9.80 13.65
CA SER A 108 -19.10 -9.00 12.86
C SER A 108 -18.93 -9.53 11.42
N LEU A 109 -18.88 -10.84 11.25
CA LEU A 109 -18.74 -11.49 9.95
C LEU A 109 -20.04 -11.42 9.13
N ALA A 110 -21.17 -11.74 9.77
CA ALA A 110 -22.49 -11.74 9.13
C ALA A 110 -22.86 -10.37 8.56
N ALA A 111 -22.59 -9.28 9.31
CA ALA A 111 -22.84 -7.92 8.83
C ALA A 111 -21.97 -7.59 7.60
N GLN A 112 -20.69 -7.97 7.60
CA GLN A 112 -19.79 -7.76 6.46
C GLN A 112 -20.26 -8.55 5.22
N ILE A 113 -20.64 -9.80 5.39
CA ILE A 113 -21.16 -10.64 4.30
C ILE A 113 -22.45 -10.05 3.72
N ALA A 114 -23.39 -9.65 4.60
CA ALA A 114 -24.70 -9.15 4.19
C ALA A 114 -24.59 -7.91 3.31
N TRP A 115 -23.83 -6.89 3.70
CA TRP A 115 -23.74 -5.67 2.90
C TRP A 115 -22.97 -5.91 1.59
N GLN A 116 -21.97 -6.77 1.57
CA GLN A 116 -21.23 -7.08 0.35
C GLN A 116 -22.07 -7.87 -0.65
N ARG A 117 -22.86 -8.85 -0.18
CA ARG A 117 -23.86 -9.54 -1.03
C ARG A 117 -24.89 -8.56 -1.58
N ALA A 118 -25.39 -7.64 -0.75
CA ALA A 118 -26.31 -6.60 -1.19
C ALA A 118 -25.70 -5.64 -2.22
N ALA A 119 -24.38 -5.43 -2.18
CA ALA A 119 -23.62 -4.67 -3.17
C ALA A 119 -23.26 -5.47 -4.44
N GLY A 120 -23.71 -6.72 -4.57
CA GLY A 120 -23.43 -7.59 -5.72
C GLY A 120 -22.01 -8.16 -5.77
N LEU A 121 -21.28 -8.13 -4.64
CA LEU A 121 -19.92 -8.64 -4.57
C LEU A 121 -19.90 -10.12 -4.24
N ALA A 122 -18.95 -10.84 -4.83
CA ALA A 122 -18.74 -12.26 -4.55
C ALA A 122 -18.17 -12.43 -3.13
N VAL A 123 -18.93 -13.11 -2.27
CA VAL A 123 -18.51 -13.49 -0.93
C VAL A 123 -19.18 -14.79 -0.52
N GLY A 124 -18.35 -15.78 -0.15
CA GLY A 124 -18.76 -17.04 0.47
C GLY A 124 -18.89 -16.90 1.99
N GLU A 125 -19.66 -17.78 2.59
CA GLU A 125 -19.75 -17.92 4.03
C GLU A 125 -19.59 -19.41 4.35
N TRP A 126 -18.61 -19.75 5.15
CA TRP A 126 -18.30 -21.13 5.51
C TRP A 126 -18.38 -21.31 7.03
N ARG A 127 -19.08 -22.34 7.43
CA ARG A 127 -19.15 -22.78 8.81
C ARG A 127 -17.95 -23.67 9.14
N ALA A 128 -17.74 -23.99 10.39
CA ALA A 128 -16.57 -24.75 10.85
C ALA A 128 -16.43 -26.13 10.17
N ASP A 129 -17.56 -26.82 9.94
CA ASP A 129 -17.61 -28.11 9.25
C ASP A 129 -17.22 -28.00 7.78
N GLU A 130 -17.75 -27.02 7.06
CA GLU A 130 -17.43 -26.74 5.64
C GLU A 130 -15.96 -26.29 5.48
N LEU A 131 -15.46 -25.45 6.40
CA LEU A 131 -14.06 -25.03 6.40
C LEU A 131 -13.08 -26.20 6.52
N ALA A 132 -13.39 -27.20 7.34
CA ALA A 132 -12.52 -28.36 7.52
C ALA A 132 -12.35 -29.15 6.21
N GLU A 133 -13.38 -29.25 5.38
CA GLU A 133 -13.31 -29.89 4.07
C GLU A 133 -12.54 -29.04 3.07
N GLU A 134 -12.86 -27.74 2.96
CA GLU A 134 -12.31 -26.84 1.93
C GLU A 134 -10.81 -26.54 2.14
N VAL A 135 -10.34 -26.43 3.39
CA VAL A 135 -8.93 -26.13 3.69
C VAL A 135 -8.13 -27.34 4.19
N GLY A 136 -8.71 -28.55 4.08
CA GLY A 136 -8.05 -29.80 4.45
C GLY A 136 -7.68 -29.89 5.93
N GLY A 137 -8.50 -29.36 6.82
CA GLY A 137 -8.31 -29.44 8.27
C GLY A 137 -7.11 -28.66 8.84
N ARG A 138 -6.57 -27.71 8.09
CA ARG A 138 -5.36 -26.96 8.49
C ARG A 138 -5.62 -25.83 9.47
N LEU A 139 -6.85 -25.31 9.51
CA LEU A 139 -7.24 -24.30 10.48
C LEU A 139 -7.49 -24.92 11.85
N SER A 140 -7.30 -24.12 12.86
CA SER A 140 -7.61 -24.50 14.25
C SER A 140 -9.08 -24.90 14.40
N PRO A 141 -9.39 -25.94 15.21
CA PRO A 141 -10.77 -26.28 15.56
C PRO A 141 -11.48 -25.18 16.37
N GLU A 142 -10.75 -24.18 16.88
CA GLU A 142 -11.34 -23.00 17.53
C GLU A 142 -11.97 -22.02 16.52
N VAL A 143 -11.71 -22.16 15.22
CA VAL A 143 -12.31 -21.32 14.18
C VAL A 143 -13.78 -21.71 13.99
N ALA A 144 -14.67 -20.79 14.30
CA ALA A 144 -16.12 -21.01 14.27
C ALA A 144 -16.73 -20.82 12.88
N GLY A 145 -16.05 -20.11 11.99
CA GLY A 145 -16.49 -19.85 10.61
C GLY A 145 -15.59 -18.85 9.90
N ALA A 146 -15.86 -18.64 8.63
CA ALA A 146 -15.14 -17.65 7.81
C ALA A 146 -16.02 -17.04 6.73
N ALA A 147 -15.68 -15.80 6.33
CA ALA A 147 -16.04 -15.24 5.03
C ALA A 147 -14.94 -15.55 4.02
N PHE A 148 -15.31 -16.02 2.84
CA PHE A 148 -14.40 -16.24 1.73
C PHE A 148 -14.61 -15.17 0.66
N PHE A 149 -13.52 -14.49 0.29
CA PHE A 149 -13.49 -13.46 -0.73
C PHE A 149 -12.71 -13.97 -1.95
N PRO A 150 -13.37 -14.57 -2.95
CA PRO A 150 -12.72 -15.30 -4.05
C PRO A 150 -11.92 -14.37 -4.99
N GLU A 151 -12.28 -13.09 -5.04
CA GLU A 151 -11.64 -12.12 -5.94
C GLU A 151 -10.37 -11.49 -5.34
N GLU A 152 -10.07 -11.79 -4.08
CA GLU A 152 -8.87 -11.29 -3.41
C GLU A 152 -7.61 -12.01 -3.93
N GLY A 153 -6.50 -11.29 -3.91
CA GLY A 153 -5.25 -11.81 -4.45
C GLY A 153 -4.03 -11.33 -3.68
N MET A 154 -2.88 -11.75 -4.16
CA MET A 154 -1.59 -11.35 -3.61
C MET A 154 -0.54 -11.18 -4.70
N VAL A 155 0.50 -10.45 -4.39
CA VAL A 155 1.72 -10.26 -5.20
C VAL A 155 2.96 -10.36 -4.32
N ASP A 156 4.13 -10.51 -4.92
CA ASP A 156 5.39 -10.23 -4.23
C ASP A 156 5.72 -8.73 -4.37
N PRO A 157 5.63 -7.95 -3.29
CA PRO A 157 5.81 -6.50 -3.37
C PRO A 157 7.21 -6.07 -3.80
N ARG A 158 8.24 -6.85 -3.45
CA ARG A 158 9.63 -6.57 -3.82
C ARG A 158 9.83 -6.77 -5.32
N ARG A 159 9.33 -7.88 -5.86
CA ARG A 159 9.38 -8.17 -7.30
C ARG A 159 8.52 -7.17 -8.08
N LEU A 160 7.31 -6.86 -7.58
CA LEU A 160 6.42 -5.88 -8.19
C LEU A 160 7.06 -4.50 -8.27
N THR A 161 7.67 -4.02 -7.17
CA THR A 161 8.34 -2.72 -7.17
C THR A 161 9.55 -2.71 -8.09
N ARG A 162 10.33 -3.79 -8.12
CA ARG A 162 11.45 -3.92 -9.05
C ARG A 162 11.00 -3.94 -10.51
N ALA A 163 9.90 -4.62 -10.82
CA ALA A 163 9.32 -4.62 -12.17
C ALA A 163 8.85 -3.24 -12.57
N ALA A 164 8.11 -2.52 -11.70
CA ALA A 164 7.66 -1.15 -11.96
C ALA A 164 8.84 -0.17 -12.17
N TRP A 165 9.90 -0.31 -11.38
CA TRP A 165 11.13 0.43 -11.53
C TRP A 165 11.81 0.16 -12.88
N LEU A 166 12.00 -1.11 -13.23
CA LEU A 166 12.64 -1.49 -14.51
C LEU A 166 11.78 -1.04 -15.71
N LEU A 167 10.45 -1.15 -15.60
CA LEU A 167 9.52 -0.66 -16.60
C LEU A 167 9.68 0.84 -16.82
N ALA A 168 9.76 1.63 -15.76
CA ALA A 168 9.97 3.07 -15.85
C ALA A 168 11.29 3.38 -16.60
N GLN A 169 12.38 2.70 -16.26
CA GLN A 169 13.67 2.86 -16.94
C GLN A 169 13.59 2.49 -18.44
N ARG A 170 12.95 1.37 -18.79
CA ARG A 170 12.78 0.92 -20.18
C ARG A 170 11.95 1.91 -21.01
N ARG A 171 11.03 2.61 -20.37
CA ARG A 171 10.22 3.68 -20.98
C ARG A 171 10.93 5.04 -21.00
N GLY A 172 12.23 5.07 -20.67
CA GLY A 172 13.06 6.29 -20.77
C GLY A 172 12.98 7.24 -19.59
N VAL A 173 12.36 6.81 -18.45
CA VAL A 173 12.38 7.59 -17.21
C VAL A 173 13.82 7.74 -16.72
N ARG A 174 14.24 8.97 -16.47
CA ARG A 174 15.51 9.25 -15.83
C ARG A 174 15.39 8.97 -14.33
N VAL A 175 16.27 8.17 -13.80
CA VAL A 175 16.23 7.80 -12.40
C VAL A 175 17.52 8.21 -11.72
N GLN A 176 17.38 8.95 -10.60
CA GLN A 176 18.49 9.41 -9.77
C GLN A 176 18.30 8.80 -8.36
N THR A 177 19.19 7.90 -7.97
CA THR A 177 19.24 7.28 -6.64
C THR A 177 20.37 7.87 -5.81
N GLY A 178 20.25 7.78 -4.49
CA GLY A 178 21.24 8.32 -3.54
C GLY A 178 21.12 9.83 -3.32
N PHE A 179 20.01 10.46 -3.75
CA PHE A 179 19.78 11.89 -3.61
C PHE A 179 18.50 12.15 -2.80
N ALA A 180 18.66 12.80 -1.65
CA ALA A 180 17.53 13.27 -0.89
C ALA A 180 17.00 14.60 -1.45
N VAL A 181 15.67 14.72 -1.52
CA VAL A 181 15.00 16.01 -1.68
C VAL A 181 15.01 16.72 -0.33
N LEU A 182 15.55 17.92 -0.27
CA LEU A 182 15.68 18.75 0.93
C LEU A 182 14.49 19.70 1.10
N GLY A 183 13.85 20.10 -0.01
CA GLY A 183 12.70 20.99 0.00
C GLY A 183 12.14 21.25 -1.40
N PHE A 184 10.97 21.87 -1.45
CA PHE A 184 10.31 22.28 -2.70
C PHE A 184 10.64 23.75 -2.99
N ARG A 185 10.98 24.04 -4.22
CA ARG A 185 11.26 25.40 -4.69
C ARG A 185 10.00 26.09 -5.13
N ILE A 186 9.52 27.04 -4.33
CA ILE A 186 8.33 27.84 -4.65
C ILE A 186 8.76 29.24 -5.06
N GLU A 187 8.38 29.65 -6.28
CA GLU A 187 8.66 30.98 -6.85
C GLU A 187 7.37 31.61 -7.34
N GLY A 188 7.06 32.81 -6.85
CA GLY A 188 5.82 33.50 -7.21
C GLY A 188 4.54 32.70 -6.88
N GLY A 189 4.59 31.85 -5.83
CA GLY A 189 3.49 31.01 -5.41
C GLY A 189 3.33 29.70 -6.22
N VAL A 190 4.23 29.42 -7.15
CA VAL A 190 4.23 28.22 -8.01
C VAL A 190 5.42 27.32 -7.65
N CYS A 191 5.20 26.02 -7.52
CA CYS A 191 6.29 25.06 -7.35
C CYS A 191 7.00 24.87 -8.69
N ARG A 192 8.32 25.08 -8.71
CA ARG A 192 9.16 25.07 -9.93
C ARG A 192 10.19 23.95 -9.94
N GLY A 193 10.37 23.24 -8.85
CA GLY A 193 11.38 22.20 -8.72
C GLY A 193 11.60 21.78 -7.28
N VAL A 194 12.69 21.06 -7.07
CA VAL A 194 13.14 20.61 -5.75
C VAL A 194 14.61 20.97 -5.53
N GLU A 195 14.97 21.14 -4.28
CA GLU A 195 16.36 21.28 -3.81
C GLU A 195 16.89 19.92 -3.37
N THR A 196 18.11 19.59 -3.80
CA THR A 196 18.84 18.39 -3.41
C THR A 196 20.23 18.76 -2.91
N GLU A 197 20.96 17.84 -2.32
CA GLU A 197 22.36 18.05 -1.91
C GLU A 197 23.29 18.42 -3.08
N THR A 198 22.95 18.04 -4.30
CA THR A 198 23.76 18.27 -5.51
C THR A 198 23.31 19.49 -6.33
N GLY A 199 22.25 20.15 -5.91
CA GLY A 199 21.69 21.33 -6.61
C GLY A 199 20.19 21.24 -6.80
N MET A 200 19.72 22.09 -7.71
CA MET A 200 18.29 22.24 -7.99
C MET A 200 17.90 21.47 -9.27
N ILE A 201 16.77 20.79 -9.22
CA ILE A 201 16.14 20.16 -10.38
C ILE A 201 14.80 20.85 -10.64
N LEU A 202 14.66 21.38 -11.86
CA LEU A 202 13.46 22.11 -12.27
C LEU A 202 12.49 21.18 -13.02
N ALA A 203 11.19 21.38 -12.80
CA ALA A 203 10.13 20.67 -13.50
C ALA A 203 8.88 21.55 -13.67
N ASP A 204 8.06 21.24 -14.68
CA ASP A 204 6.77 21.88 -14.85
C ASP A 204 5.73 21.37 -13.86
N SER A 205 5.84 20.10 -13.46
CA SER A 205 5.02 19.46 -12.43
C SER A 205 5.89 18.61 -11.50
N ILE A 206 5.65 18.70 -10.20
CA ILE A 206 6.33 17.93 -9.17
C ILE A 206 5.30 17.07 -8.46
N VAL A 207 5.53 15.75 -8.37
CA VAL A 207 4.67 14.82 -7.64
C VAL A 207 5.40 14.31 -6.41
N ASP A 208 4.87 14.61 -5.23
CA ASP A 208 5.36 14.04 -3.98
C ASP A 208 4.77 12.64 -3.79
N ALA A 209 5.61 11.62 -3.99
CA ALA A 209 5.36 10.21 -3.75
C ALA A 209 6.30 9.64 -2.68
N ALA A 210 6.80 10.50 -1.76
CA ALA A 210 7.82 10.16 -0.76
C ALA A 210 7.30 9.30 0.41
N GLY A 211 6.10 8.72 0.28
CA GLY A 211 5.55 7.79 1.27
C GLY A 211 5.43 8.42 2.65
N ALA A 212 6.02 7.79 3.68
CA ALA A 212 5.96 8.28 5.06
C ALA A 212 6.73 9.61 5.27
N TRP A 213 7.49 10.05 4.28
CA TRP A 213 8.27 11.31 4.30
C TRP A 213 7.60 12.44 3.51
N ALA A 214 6.40 12.25 2.96
CA ALA A 214 5.69 13.28 2.20
C ALA A 214 5.38 14.57 3.00
N ALA A 215 5.43 14.53 4.32
CA ALA A 215 5.14 15.67 5.20
C ALA A 215 6.40 16.46 5.65
N PHE A 216 7.56 16.16 5.09
CA PHE A 216 8.84 16.61 5.68
C PHE A 216 9.22 18.06 5.39
N ASP A 217 8.69 18.65 4.34
CA ASP A 217 9.00 20.03 4.03
C ASP A 217 8.09 21.00 4.81
N LEU A 218 8.59 21.48 5.94
CA LEU A 218 7.92 22.46 6.79
C LEU A 218 7.82 23.86 6.15
N SER A 219 8.51 24.09 5.03
CA SER A 219 8.46 25.37 4.30
C SER A 219 7.24 25.46 3.38
N LEU A 220 6.55 24.34 3.10
CA LEU A 220 5.33 24.35 2.31
C LEU A 220 4.25 25.19 3.00
N PRO A 221 3.51 26.02 2.24
CA PRO A 221 2.42 26.84 2.78
C PRO A 221 1.16 26.01 3.10
N LEU A 222 1.28 24.70 3.14
CA LEU A 222 0.22 23.73 3.45
C LEU A 222 0.75 22.64 4.40
N SER A 223 -0.12 22.02 5.15
CA SER A 223 0.23 20.88 6.00
C SER A 223 -0.12 19.58 5.26
N VAL A 224 0.84 18.68 5.14
CA VAL A 224 0.63 17.32 4.62
C VAL A 224 0.58 16.37 5.82
N PRO A 225 -0.60 15.93 6.28
CA PRO A 225 -0.73 15.20 7.54
C PRO A 225 -0.43 13.71 7.39
N VAL A 226 0.68 13.37 6.72
CA VAL A 226 1.17 12.00 6.60
C VAL A 226 2.07 11.68 7.77
N GLN A 227 1.83 10.55 8.43
CA GLN A 227 2.60 10.08 9.59
C GLN A 227 3.10 8.65 9.37
N PRO A 228 4.33 8.34 9.84
CA PRO A 228 4.83 6.97 9.81
C PRO A 228 4.10 6.08 10.81
N VAL A 229 3.56 4.97 10.32
CA VAL A 229 2.95 3.92 11.15
C VAL A 229 3.73 2.64 10.95
N ARG A 230 4.48 2.23 11.99
CA ARG A 230 5.29 1.01 11.93
C ARG A 230 4.41 -0.22 11.89
N GLY A 231 4.76 -1.15 10.98
CA GLY A 231 4.23 -2.51 10.95
C GLY A 231 5.37 -3.51 10.90
N GLN A 232 5.34 -4.49 11.80
CA GLN A 232 6.29 -5.57 11.85
C GLN A 232 5.69 -6.83 11.20
N ILE A 233 6.52 -7.59 10.48
CA ILE A 233 6.15 -8.81 9.77
C ILE A 233 7.15 -9.90 10.14
N VAL A 234 6.67 -11.14 10.27
CA VAL A 234 7.48 -12.33 10.48
C VAL A 234 7.34 -13.26 9.29
N GLU A 235 8.43 -13.84 8.84
CA GLU A 235 8.45 -14.91 7.84
C GLU A 235 8.77 -16.23 8.49
N LEU A 236 7.86 -17.19 8.33
CA LEU A 236 8.06 -18.59 8.68
C LEU A 236 8.09 -19.45 7.42
N ARG A 237 8.69 -20.63 7.51
CA ARG A 237 8.68 -21.62 6.42
C ARG A 237 8.22 -22.97 6.94
N LEU A 238 7.14 -23.48 6.37
CA LEU A 238 6.65 -24.83 6.61
C LEU A 238 7.53 -25.85 5.89
N ARG A 239 7.62 -27.06 6.46
CA ARG A 239 8.31 -28.20 5.84
C ARG A 239 7.48 -28.81 4.72
N GLU A 240 6.19 -28.81 4.88
CA GLU A 240 5.19 -29.32 3.95
C GLU A 240 4.47 -28.16 3.26
N ARG A 241 3.69 -28.47 2.22
CA ARG A 241 3.02 -27.49 1.40
C ARG A 241 2.11 -26.56 2.23
N PRO A 242 2.30 -25.24 2.15
CA PRO A 242 1.51 -24.28 2.93
C PRO A 242 0.06 -24.18 2.44
N LEU A 243 -0.73 -23.39 3.14
CA LEU A 243 -2.00 -22.89 2.66
C LEU A 243 -1.81 -22.21 1.29
N GLU A 244 -2.71 -22.44 0.37
CA GLU A 244 -2.68 -21.77 -0.93
C GLU A 244 -3.41 -20.42 -0.89
N THR A 245 -4.39 -20.30 -0.01
CA THR A 245 -5.25 -19.13 0.19
C THR A 245 -4.73 -18.28 1.35
N MET A 246 -4.86 -16.97 1.22
CA MET A 246 -4.59 -16.05 2.33
C MET A 246 -5.61 -16.28 3.44
N VAL A 247 -5.17 -16.18 4.68
CA VAL A 247 -6.03 -16.32 5.85
C VAL A 247 -5.84 -15.14 6.78
N SER A 248 -6.91 -14.59 7.32
CA SER A 248 -6.86 -13.54 8.33
C SER A 248 -7.83 -13.84 9.47
N CYS A 249 -7.48 -13.41 10.67
CA CYS A 249 -8.35 -13.45 11.84
C CYS A 249 -7.92 -12.33 12.78
N ASP A 250 -8.88 -11.54 13.25
CA ASP A 250 -8.65 -10.39 14.11
C ASP A 250 -7.55 -9.46 13.53
N ASP A 251 -6.41 -9.34 14.22
CA ASP A 251 -5.28 -8.49 13.86
C ASP A 251 -4.07 -9.25 13.28
N VAL A 252 -4.27 -10.52 12.88
CA VAL A 252 -3.25 -11.31 12.18
C VAL A 252 -3.72 -11.74 10.80
N TYR A 253 -2.82 -11.69 9.83
CA TYR A 253 -3.00 -12.28 8.51
C TYR A 253 -1.82 -13.17 8.15
N LEU A 254 -2.08 -14.17 7.35
CA LEU A 254 -1.12 -15.12 6.80
C LEU A 254 -1.15 -15.01 5.28
N VAL A 255 -0.01 -14.68 4.69
CA VAL A 255 0.15 -14.60 3.23
C VAL A 255 1.13 -15.68 2.78
N PRO A 256 0.63 -16.78 2.19
CA PRO A 256 1.48 -17.87 1.72
C PRO A 256 2.28 -17.44 0.48
N ARG A 257 3.43 -18.07 0.31
CA ARG A 257 4.33 -17.89 -0.85
C ARG A 257 4.57 -19.23 -1.56
N PRO A 258 4.86 -19.20 -2.87
CA PRO A 258 5.10 -20.43 -3.64
C PRO A 258 6.28 -21.27 -3.15
N ASP A 259 7.26 -20.65 -2.50
CA ASP A 259 8.45 -21.30 -1.97
C ASP A 259 8.25 -21.98 -0.61
N GLY A 260 7.00 -22.00 -0.12
CA GLY A 260 6.63 -22.59 1.16
C GLY A 260 6.78 -21.64 2.34
N SER A 261 7.19 -20.40 2.14
CA SER A 261 7.17 -19.41 3.20
C SER A 261 5.76 -18.84 3.42
N VAL A 262 5.51 -18.37 4.63
CA VAL A 262 4.28 -17.72 5.06
C VAL A 262 4.65 -16.43 5.77
N LEU A 263 4.11 -15.32 5.32
CA LEU A 263 4.27 -14.02 5.97
C LEU A 263 3.15 -13.83 6.99
N LEU A 264 3.54 -13.53 8.22
CA LEU A 264 2.65 -13.22 9.34
C LEU A 264 2.68 -11.72 9.59
N GLY A 265 1.55 -11.08 9.52
CA GLY A 265 1.45 -9.63 9.75
C GLY A 265 0.16 -9.24 10.45
N SER A 266 0.05 -8.05 10.98
CA SER A 266 1.16 -7.15 11.24
C SER A 266 0.85 -6.29 12.46
N THR A 267 1.88 -5.74 13.06
CA THR A 267 1.68 -4.76 14.11
C THR A 267 1.20 -3.41 13.56
N PHE A 268 0.70 -2.57 14.47
CA PHE A 268 0.26 -1.22 14.20
C PHE A 268 0.77 -0.30 15.32
N GLU A 269 1.79 0.52 15.02
CA GLU A 269 2.52 1.22 16.05
C GLU A 269 2.86 2.66 15.66
N HIS A 270 2.47 3.62 16.50
CA HIS A 270 2.80 5.04 16.37
C HIS A 270 4.10 5.34 17.13
N VAL A 271 5.23 5.08 16.51
CA VAL A 271 6.57 5.21 17.12
C VAL A 271 7.50 6.13 16.34
N GLY A 272 6.94 6.99 15.48
CA GLY A 272 7.72 7.82 14.58
C GLY A 272 8.48 6.98 13.55
N PHE A 273 9.68 7.41 13.20
CA PHE A 273 10.49 6.75 12.18
C PHE A 273 11.33 5.55 12.67
N ARG A 274 11.07 5.05 13.87
CA ARG A 274 11.80 3.89 14.42
C ARG A 274 11.39 2.61 13.70
N LYS A 275 12.38 1.85 13.19
CA LYS A 275 12.19 0.63 12.39
C LYS A 275 12.66 -0.64 13.10
N GLU A 276 12.98 -0.58 14.37
CA GLU A 276 13.41 -1.76 15.12
C GLU A 276 12.31 -2.84 15.14
N VAL A 277 12.72 -4.10 15.01
CA VAL A 277 11.87 -5.25 15.27
C VAL A 277 11.95 -5.59 16.76
N THR A 278 10.82 -5.79 17.41
CA THR A 278 10.77 -6.09 18.85
C THR A 278 10.44 -7.56 19.09
N ALA A 279 11.04 -8.14 20.14
CA ALA A 279 10.77 -9.53 20.53
C ALA A 279 9.29 -9.75 20.87
N GLU A 280 8.65 -8.78 21.53
CA GLU A 280 7.22 -8.82 21.86
C GLU A 280 6.33 -8.93 20.63
N ALA A 281 6.61 -8.15 19.57
CA ALA A 281 5.85 -8.19 18.33
C ALA A 281 6.01 -9.52 17.60
N VAL A 282 7.24 -10.06 17.56
CA VAL A 282 7.54 -11.35 16.94
C VAL A 282 6.82 -12.46 17.66
N GLU A 283 6.91 -12.51 18.99
CA GLU A 283 6.21 -13.49 19.82
C GLU A 283 4.70 -13.44 19.61
N ARG A 284 4.11 -12.25 19.68
CA ARG A 284 2.67 -12.04 19.52
C ARG A 284 2.16 -12.49 18.15
N LEU A 285 2.86 -12.12 17.07
CA LEU A 285 2.49 -12.50 15.71
C LEU A 285 2.55 -14.01 15.51
N ILE A 286 3.60 -14.68 16.03
CA ILE A 286 3.73 -16.13 15.94
C ILE A 286 2.64 -16.82 16.76
N ALA A 287 2.38 -16.37 17.99
CA ALA A 287 1.36 -16.97 18.86
C ALA A 287 -0.04 -16.92 18.22
N ARG A 288 -0.42 -15.78 17.63
CA ARG A 288 -1.70 -15.61 16.93
C ARG A 288 -1.79 -16.44 15.66
N ALA A 289 -0.72 -16.48 14.87
CA ALA A 289 -0.67 -17.31 13.68
C ALA A 289 -0.78 -18.81 14.02
N VAL A 290 -0.12 -19.27 15.08
CA VAL A 290 -0.20 -20.65 15.56
C VAL A 290 -1.59 -20.99 16.12
N ARG A 291 -2.27 -20.03 16.75
CA ARG A 291 -3.67 -20.21 17.17
C ARG A 291 -4.57 -20.44 15.95
N LEU A 292 -4.35 -19.72 14.85
CA LEU A 292 -5.14 -19.83 13.63
C LEU A 292 -4.78 -21.05 12.79
N VAL A 293 -3.48 -21.34 12.64
CA VAL A 293 -2.91 -22.46 11.88
C VAL A 293 -1.90 -23.21 12.76
N PRO A 294 -2.34 -24.24 13.51
CA PRO A 294 -1.52 -24.90 14.54
C PRO A 294 -0.20 -25.50 14.02
N GLU A 295 -0.14 -25.94 12.77
CA GLU A 295 1.09 -26.50 12.15
C GLU A 295 2.25 -25.49 12.08
N LEU A 296 1.98 -24.20 12.14
CA LEU A 296 3.02 -23.15 12.19
C LEU A 296 3.89 -23.24 13.45
N ARG A 297 3.46 -23.95 14.50
CA ARG A 297 4.28 -24.21 15.70
C ARG A 297 5.60 -24.89 15.37
N SER A 298 5.63 -25.75 14.34
CA SER A 298 6.82 -26.49 13.91
C SER A 298 7.54 -25.84 12.71
N ALA A 299 7.06 -24.70 12.25
CA ALA A 299 7.66 -23.98 11.12
C ALA A 299 9.04 -23.40 11.51
N ARG A 300 9.92 -23.34 10.53
CA ARG A 300 11.23 -22.70 10.69
C ARG A 300 11.07 -21.18 10.65
N PHE A 301 11.58 -20.50 11.65
CA PHE A 301 11.73 -19.03 11.59
C PHE A 301 12.76 -18.67 10.50
N VAL A 302 12.41 -17.75 9.61
CA VAL A 302 13.28 -17.27 8.53
C VAL A 302 13.83 -15.91 8.88
N THR A 303 12.94 -14.91 9.08
CA THR A 303 13.34 -13.53 9.38
C THR A 303 12.14 -12.75 9.93
N ALA A 304 12.42 -11.55 10.42
CA ALA A 304 11.42 -10.55 10.73
C ALA A 304 11.92 -9.16 10.30
N TRP A 305 11.02 -8.30 9.89
CA TRP A 305 11.34 -6.93 9.48
C TRP A 305 10.21 -5.98 9.81
N SER A 306 10.46 -4.70 9.64
CA SER A 306 9.44 -3.66 9.80
C SER A 306 9.43 -2.70 8.62
N GLY A 307 8.32 -2.01 8.44
CA GLY A 307 8.17 -0.91 7.50
C GLY A 307 7.33 0.22 8.07
N LEU A 308 7.45 1.39 7.47
CA LEU A 308 6.73 2.60 7.87
C LEU A 308 5.63 2.90 6.86
N ARG A 309 4.40 2.57 7.22
CA ARG A 309 3.24 2.91 6.38
C ARG A 309 3.00 4.41 6.40
N PRO A 310 2.73 5.05 5.25
CA PRO A 310 2.34 6.46 5.19
C PRO A 310 0.88 6.62 5.61
N GLY A 311 0.63 6.83 6.90
CA GLY A 311 -0.72 7.00 7.46
C GLY A 311 -1.21 8.43 7.33
N THR A 312 -2.49 8.63 7.07
CA THR A 312 -3.21 9.90 7.17
C THR A 312 -4.22 9.81 8.31
N PRO A 313 -4.70 10.94 8.87
CA PRO A 313 -5.65 10.92 9.98
C PRO A 313 -6.95 10.18 9.70
N ASP A 314 -7.43 10.24 8.46
CA ASP A 314 -8.66 9.60 7.99
C ASP A 314 -8.44 8.25 7.29
N GLY A 315 -7.17 7.83 7.12
CA GLY A 315 -6.80 6.60 6.43
C GLY A 315 -6.97 6.61 4.91
N LEU A 316 -7.35 7.75 4.31
CA LEU A 316 -7.46 7.90 2.86
C LEU A 316 -6.15 8.40 2.26
N PRO A 317 -5.77 7.99 1.04
CA PRO A 317 -4.60 8.54 0.37
C PRO A 317 -4.77 10.03 0.06
N VAL A 318 -3.66 10.71 -0.17
CA VAL A 318 -3.61 12.08 -0.68
C VAL A 318 -3.23 12.00 -2.15
N LEU A 319 -4.18 12.32 -3.03
CA LEU A 319 -4.03 12.23 -4.48
C LEU A 319 -4.41 13.55 -5.15
N GLY A 320 -3.62 13.95 -6.16
CA GLY A 320 -3.93 15.10 -7.00
C GLY A 320 -3.19 16.37 -6.64
N GLY A 321 -3.61 17.50 -7.22
CA GLY A 321 -3.01 18.80 -6.99
C GLY A 321 -3.38 19.42 -5.65
N CYS A 322 -2.78 20.58 -5.37
CA CYS A 322 -3.06 21.39 -4.20
C CYS A 322 -3.13 22.88 -4.57
N ARG A 323 -3.36 23.74 -3.56
CA ARG A 323 -3.36 25.21 -3.75
C ARG A 323 -2.01 25.82 -4.18
N VAL A 324 -0.95 25.02 -4.23
CA VAL A 324 0.34 25.43 -4.81
C VAL A 324 0.43 24.87 -6.24
N PRO A 325 0.23 25.70 -7.28
CA PRO A 325 0.33 25.23 -8.65
C PRO A 325 1.67 24.57 -8.94
N GLY A 326 1.69 23.52 -9.74
CA GLY A 326 2.89 22.74 -10.04
C GLY A 326 3.25 21.68 -9.03
N LEU A 327 2.56 21.61 -7.86
CA LEU A 327 2.78 20.58 -6.85
C LEU A 327 1.58 19.63 -6.78
N PHE A 328 1.85 18.33 -6.81
CA PHE A 328 0.89 17.24 -6.77
C PHE A 328 1.31 16.21 -5.72
N PHE A 329 0.35 15.41 -5.27
CA PHE A 329 0.58 14.35 -4.29
C PHE A 329 0.12 12.99 -4.81
N ALA A 330 0.90 11.97 -4.48
CA ALA A 330 0.58 10.55 -4.61
C ALA A 330 1.10 9.81 -3.38
N ALA A 331 0.56 10.12 -2.20
CA ALA A 331 1.08 9.69 -0.90
C ALA A 331 -0.05 9.28 0.06
N GLY A 332 0.30 8.89 1.28
CA GLY A 332 -0.71 8.61 2.31
C GLY A 332 -1.50 7.31 2.11
N HIS A 333 -1.05 6.39 1.28
CA HIS A 333 -1.77 5.15 0.93
C HIS A 333 -1.91 4.14 2.08
N PHE A 334 -1.28 4.40 3.20
CA PHE A 334 -1.35 3.61 4.43
C PHE A 334 -1.13 2.12 4.19
N ARG A 335 -2.16 1.27 4.43
CA ARG A 335 -2.10 -0.19 4.24
C ARG A 335 -2.26 -0.63 2.78
N ASN A 336 -2.82 0.25 1.95
CA ASN A 336 -3.31 -0.07 0.62
C ASN A 336 -2.34 0.31 -0.53
N GLY A 337 -1.10 0.73 -0.23
CA GLY A 337 -0.17 1.22 -1.25
C GLY A 337 0.15 0.21 -2.34
N ILE A 338 0.23 -1.07 -2.02
CA ILE A 338 0.40 -2.12 -3.02
C ILE A 338 -0.88 -2.23 -3.87
N LEU A 339 -2.02 -2.41 -3.24
CA LEU A 339 -3.32 -2.53 -3.92
C LEU A 339 -3.63 -1.32 -4.81
N LEU A 340 -3.39 -0.10 -4.34
CA LEU A 340 -3.79 1.13 -5.03
C LEU A 340 -2.78 1.59 -6.11
N ALA A 341 -1.65 0.91 -6.30
CA ALA A 341 -0.60 1.38 -7.20
C ALA A 341 -1.08 1.62 -8.64
N PRO A 342 -1.77 0.68 -9.33
CA PRO A 342 -2.18 0.90 -10.71
C PRO A 342 -3.22 2.03 -10.84
N VAL A 343 -4.23 2.09 -9.98
CA VAL A 343 -5.25 3.14 -10.06
C VAL A 343 -4.68 4.52 -9.72
N THR A 344 -3.76 4.61 -8.77
CA THR A 344 -3.06 5.86 -8.45
C THR A 344 -2.24 6.36 -9.62
N ALA A 345 -1.49 5.46 -10.27
CA ALA A 345 -0.68 5.80 -11.44
C ALA A 345 -1.55 6.36 -12.57
N LEU A 346 -2.66 5.70 -12.89
CA LEU A 346 -3.60 6.16 -13.91
C LEU A 346 -4.23 7.51 -13.52
N ALA A 347 -4.79 7.61 -12.31
CA ALA A 347 -5.53 8.79 -11.88
C ALA A 347 -4.66 10.07 -11.85
N VAL A 348 -3.43 9.96 -11.36
CA VAL A 348 -2.52 11.11 -11.32
C VAL A 348 -1.93 11.40 -12.69
N ALA A 349 -1.68 10.39 -13.53
CA ALA A 349 -1.26 10.60 -14.90
C ALA A 349 -2.36 11.27 -15.75
N ASP A 350 -3.62 10.87 -15.61
CA ASP A 350 -4.79 11.50 -16.24
C ASP A 350 -4.83 13.01 -15.89
N LEU A 351 -4.69 13.33 -14.61
CA LEU A 351 -4.66 14.72 -14.14
C LEU A 351 -3.54 15.54 -14.77
N LEU A 352 -2.36 14.95 -14.96
CA LEU A 352 -1.17 15.64 -15.48
C LEU A 352 -1.13 15.73 -17.01
N THR A 353 -1.92 14.93 -17.71
CA THR A 353 -1.90 14.88 -19.19
C THR A 353 -3.21 15.31 -19.85
N GLU A 354 -4.35 15.02 -19.24
CA GLU A 354 -5.68 15.20 -19.85
C GLU A 354 -6.55 16.26 -19.14
N GLY A 355 -6.05 16.87 -18.07
CA GLY A 355 -6.73 17.96 -17.38
C GLY A 355 -7.89 17.56 -16.47
N ALA A 356 -7.82 16.37 -15.84
CA ALA A 356 -8.70 15.90 -14.77
C ALA A 356 -10.02 15.22 -15.19
N PRO A 357 -9.97 14.07 -15.78
CA PRO A 357 -11.18 13.30 -16.07
C PRO A 357 -11.73 12.55 -14.85
N ARG A 358 -10.98 12.39 -13.76
CA ARG A 358 -11.35 11.60 -12.58
C ARG A 358 -11.61 12.49 -11.36
N ASP A 359 -12.72 12.27 -10.66
CA ASP A 359 -12.98 12.95 -9.39
C ASP A 359 -12.06 12.42 -8.28
N LEU A 360 -11.07 13.22 -7.92
CA LEU A 360 -10.15 12.96 -6.82
C LEU A 360 -10.50 13.79 -5.57
N SER A 361 -11.64 14.48 -5.55
CA SER A 361 -12.04 15.34 -4.42
C SER A 361 -12.06 14.63 -3.06
N PRO A 362 -12.46 13.33 -2.93
CA PRO A 362 -12.39 12.62 -1.65
C PRO A 362 -10.95 12.40 -1.16
N PHE A 363 -9.97 12.48 -2.07
CA PHE A 363 -8.56 12.22 -1.81
C PHE A 363 -7.71 13.49 -1.84
N SER A 364 -8.34 14.65 -2.07
CA SER A 364 -7.65 15.94 -2.11
C SER A 364 -7.01 16.27 -0.76
N ILE A 365 -5.81 16.84 -0.78
CA ILE A 365 -5.13 17.35 0.42
C ILE A 365 -5.94 18.49 1.08
N GLU A 366 -6.76 19.20 0.32
CA GLU A 366 -7.54 20.34 0.82
C GLU A 366 -8.61 19.91 1.84
N ARG A 367 -8.96 18.63 1.95
CA ARG A 367 -9.83 18.09 3.01
C ARG A 367 -9.26 18.29 4.42
N PHE A 368 -7.96 18.60 4.53
CA PHE A 368 -7.27 18.91 5.78
C PHE A 368 -7.04 20.42 6.00
N SER A 369 -7.53 21.29 5.11
CA SER A 369 -7.28 22.74 5.16
C SER A 369 -7.91 23.45 6.35
N GLU A 370 -8.94 22.87 6.99
CA GLU A 370 -9.56 23.40 8.21
C GLU A 370 -8.78 23.07 9.50
N VAL A 371 -7.73 22.25 9.43
CA VAL A 371 -6.85 21.96 10.57
C VAL A 371 -5.93 23.16 10.80
N ARG A 372 -6.40 24.11 11.61
CA ARG A 372 -5.70 25.37 11.92
C ARG A 372 -4.37 25.10 12.65
N ARG A 373 -3.42 26.04 12.45
CA ARG A 373 -2.10 26.15 13.03
C ARG A 373 -2.04 26.18 14.58
N ASP A 374 -3.13 26.02 15.29
CA ASP A 374 -3.24 26.21 16.74
C ASP A 374 -2.98 24.96 17.57
N GLY A 375 -2.43 23.91 16.97
CA GLY A 375 -1.84 22.77 17.72
C GLY A 375 -2.83 21.88 18.49
N LEU A 376 -4.12 22.12 18.44
CA LEU A 376 -5.17 21.27 19.00
C LEU A 376 -5.98 20.67 17.88
N VAL A 377 -5.47 19.58 17.30
CA VAL A 377 -6.27 18.67 16.50
C VAL A 377 -7.35 18.12 17.42
N LYS A 378 -8.63 18.56 17.25
CA LYS A 378 -9.72 17.69 17.65
C LYS A 378 -9.52 16.43 16.84
N ASP A 379 -9.15 15.34 17.53
CA ASP A 379 -9.00 14.02 16.91
C ASP A 379 -10.20 13.80 15.97
N PRO A 380 -9.98 13.68 14.64
CA PRO A 380 -11.04 13.17 13.79
C PRO A 380 -11.45 11.81 14.36
N PRO A 381 -12.68 11.37 14.18
CA PRO A 381 -13.12 10.10 14.72
C PRO A 381 -12.11 9.04 14.28
N ARG A 382 -11.35 8.52 15.26
CA ARG A 382 -10.40 7.45 15.04
C ARG A 382 -11.19 6.34 14.38
N ARG A 383 -10.85 6.00 13.13
CA ARG A 383 -11.27 4.71 12.61
C ARG A 383 -10.56 3.70 13.51
N ASP A 384 -11.30 3.08 14.43
CA ASP A 384 -10.77 2.03 15.27
C ASP A 384 -10.30 0.91 14.36
N PHE A 385 -8.98 0.85 14.20
CA PHE A 385 -8.30 -0.24 13.53
C PHE A 385 -7.98 -1.30 14.60
N GLY A 386 -9.05 -1.88 15.20
CA GLY A 386 -8.94 -3.04 16.06
C GLY A 386 -8.81 -4.31 15.24
#